data_3ef892dee49b34e372dd8e569dded286
#
_entry.id   3ef892dee49b34e372dd8e569dded286
#
_cell.length_a   1.000
_cell.length_b   1.000
_cell.length_c   1.000
_cell.angle_alpha   90.00
_cell.angle_beta   90.00
_cell.angle_gamma   90.00
#
_symmetry.space_group_name_H-M   'P 1'
#
loop_
_entity.id
_entity.type
_entity.pdbx_description
1 polymer ?
#
loop_
_entity_poly.entity_id
_entity_poly.type
_entity_poly.pdbx_seq_one_letter_code
_entity_poly.pdbx_strand_id
1 'polypeptide(L)'
;MLKYVFSILLLIFISQPTLMFADDHEDLISGVINAISIDDNGNVEGILLMMNDGDFVNIDIKSGDNPTEFGLENIAGDRWVGNQNDNGKEVASKLKDHQKRFAPITVLHEKGVAKEIVDMEKRNVSSNLNFLFACFAVAWIAFFGYLVIINGRIK
;
A
#
# COMPACT_ATOMS: atom_id res chain seq x y z
N MET A 1 11.09 43.88 -8.14
CA MET A 1 10.05 42.84 -8.30
C MET A 1 10.56 41.43 -8.05
N LEU A 2 11.69 41.02 -8.62
CA LEU A 2 12.23 39.64 -8.46
C LEU A 2 12.49 39.22 -6.98
N LYS A 3 12.92 40.16 -6.11
CA LYS A 3 13.15 39.88 -4.68
C LYS A 3 11.87 39.50 -3.92
N TYR A 4 10.73 40.08 -4.27
CA TYR A 4 9.44 39.81 -3.63
C TYR A 4 8.84 38.49 -4.09
N VAL A 5 9.06 38.09 -5.35
CA VAL A 5 8.62 36.79 -5.88
C VAL A 5 9.36 35.66 -5.16
N PHE A 6 10.66 35.81 -4.90
CA PHE A 6 11.45 34.81 -4.18
C PHE A 6 11.02 34.68 -2.71
N SER A 7 10.69 35.81 -2.05
CA SER A 7 10.19 35.80 -0.67
C SER A 7 8.82 35.17 -0.55
N ILE A 8 7.92 35.40 -1.50
CA ILE A 8 6.58 34.79 -1.54
C ILE A 8 6.70 33.29 -1.79
N LEU A 9 7.58 32.87 -2.71
CA LEU A 9 7.82 31.44 -2.98
C LEU A 9 8.40 30.72 -1.76
N LEU A 10 9.31 31.36 -1.03
CA LEU A 10 9.89 30.81 0.20
C LEU A 10 8.83 30.69 1.31
N LEU A 11 7.92 31.66 1.43
CA LEU A 11 6.83 31.64 2.41
C LEU A 11 5.83 30.53 2.14
N ILE A 12 5.52 30.24 0.87
CA ILE A 12 4.65 29.11 0.47
C ILE A 12 5.33 27.77 0.81
N PHE A 13 6.65 27.65 0.72
CA PHE A 13 7.38 26.44 1.07
C PHE A 13 7.44 26.19 2.58
N ILE A 14 7.44 27.25 3.40
CA ILE A 14 7.51 27.16 4.87
C ILE A 14 6.10 26.93 5.48
N SER A 15 5.05 27.36 4.79
CA SER A 15 3.66 27.16 5.21
C SER A 15 3.04 25.84 4.73
N GLN A 16 3.87 24.83 4.38
CA GLN A 16 3.35 23.48 4.20
C GLN A 16 2.71 23.08 5.52
N PRO A 17 1.39 22.85 5.58
CA PRO A 17 0.84 22.20 6.74
C PRO A 17 1.62 20.90 6.85
N THR A 18 2.30 20.68 7.96
CA THR A 18 2.68 19.35 8.37
C THR A 18 1.36 18.60 8.40
N LEU A 19 1.09 17.85 7.33
CA LEU A 19 0.09 16.80 7.36
C LEU A 19 0.59 15.91 8.50
N MET A 20 0.07 16.15 9.69
CA MET A 20 0.07 15.18 10.75
C MET A 20 -0.71 14.01 10.12
N PHE A 21 0.05 13.11 9.51
CA PHE A 21 -0.45 11.77 9.31
C PHE A 21 -0.75 11.31 10.72
N ALA A 22 -2.03 11.15 11.02
CA ALA A 22 -2.44 10.41 12.18
C ALA A 22 -1.65 9.11 12.07
N ASP A 23 -0.81 8.87 13.06
CA ASP A 23 0.06 7.72 13.14
C ASP A 23 -0.82 6.53 13.58
N ASP A 24 -1.75 6.16 12.71
CA ASP A 24 -2.33 4.84 12.73
C ASP A 24 -1.18 3.95 12.32
N HIS A 25 -0.57 3.29 13.30
CA HIS A 25 0.52 2.35 13.10
C HIS A 25 0.01 1.17 12.27
N GLU A 26 -0.14 1.42 10.98
CA GLU A 26 -0.32 0.37 10.00
C GLU A 26 1.06 -0.22 9.71
N ASP A 27 1.27 -1.41 10.25
CA ASP A 27 2.50 -2.15 10.01
C ASP A 27 2.37 -3.02 8.76
N LEU A 28 3.44 -3.07 8.01
CA LEU A 28 3.55 -3.89 6.81
C LEU A 28 4.49 -5.05 7.04
N ILE A 29 3.98 -6.25 6.87
CA ILE A 29 4.80 -7.46 6.95
C ILE A 29 4.70 -8.27 5.66
N SER A 30 5.78 -8.97 5.33
CA SER A 30 5.84 -9.87 4.18
C SER A 30 6.40 -11.21 4.60
N GLY A 31 5.79 -12.28 4.07
CA GLY A 31 6.19 -13.62 4.41
C GLY A 31 5.44 -14.67 3.59
N VAL A 32 5.66 -15.93 3.93
CA VAL A 32 5.01 -17.09 3.33
C VAL A 32 3.98 -17.66 4.31
N ILE A 33 2.82 -18.05 3.80
CA ILE A 33 1.78 -18.65 4.62
C ILE A 33 2.24 -20.03 5.11
N ASN A 34 2.38 -20.18 6.42
CA ASN A 34 2.70 -21.46 7.05
C ASN A 34 1.44 -22.26 7.44
N ALA A 35 0.44 -21.58 8.02
CA ALA A 35 -0.83 -22.21 8.39
C ALA A 35 -2.00 -21.25 8.15
N ILE A 36 -3.19 -21.80 7.96
CA ILE A 36 -4.44 -21.08 7.78
C ILE A 36 -5.46 -21.63 8.76
N SER A 37 -6.03 -20.78 9.61
CA SER A 37 -7.12 -21.10 10.50
C SER A 37 -8.46 -20.82 9.79
N ILE A 38 -9.37 -21.79 9.81
CA ILE A 38 -10.66 -21.73 9.10
C ILE A 38 -11.76 -22.10 10.08
N ASP A 39 -12.84 -21.32 10.11
CA ASP A 39 -14.02 -21.56 10.93
C ASP A 39 -14.89 -22.73 10.38
N ASP A 40 -15.90 -23.13 11.15
CA ASP A 40 -16.85 -24.20 10.77
C ASP A 40 -17.67 -23.86 9.51
N ASN A 41 -17.77 -22.58 9.14
CA ASN A 41 -18.46 -22.10 7.96
C ASN A 41 -17.57 -22.09 6.70
N GLY A 42 -16.28 -22.32 6.87
CA GLY A 42 -15.28 -22.31 5.81
C GLY A 42 -14.65 -20.94 5.53
N ASN A 43 -14.87 -19.97 6.42
CA ASN A 43 -14.21 -18.66 6.33
C ASN A 43 -12.84 -18.70 7.03
N VAL A 44 -11.95 -17.83 6.60
CA VAL A 44 -10.63 -17.72 7.21
C VAL A 44 -10.71 -16.82 8.46
N GLU A 45 -10.26 -17.33 9.60
CA GLU A 45 -10.15 -16.56 10.85
C GLU A 45 -8.79 -15.91 11.00
N GLY A 46 -7.74 -16.56 10.50
CA GLY A 46 -6.38 -16.06 10.64
C GLY A 46 -5.39 -16.83 9.80
N ILE A 47 -4.20 -16.26 9.68
CA ILE A 47 -3.06 -16.86 9.00
C ILE A 47 -1.82 -16.78 9.87
N LEU A 48 -1.00 -17.81 9.84
CA LEU A 48 0.34 -17.83 10.42
C LEU A 48 1.34 -17.58 9.28
N LEU A 49 2.04 -16.46 9.35
CA LEU A 49 3.08 -16.09 8.39
C LEU A 49 4.45 -16.47 8.93
N MET A 50 5.28 -17.05 8.08
CA MET A 50 6.71 -17.21 8.30
C MET A 50 7.43 -16.08 7.56
N MET A 51 8.08 -15.20 8.31
CA MET A 51 8.84 -14.08 7.77
C MET A 51 10.22 -14.51 7.25
N ASN A 52 10.90 -13.62 6.54
CA ASN A 52 12.21 -13.92 5.93
C ASN A 52 13.32 -14.16 6.96
N ASP A 53 13.18 -13.66 8.18
CA ASP A 53 14.09 -13.88 9.32
C ASP A 53 13.85 -15.21 10.04
N GLY A 54 12.78 -15.92 9.67
CA GLY A 54 12.37 -17.19 10.23
C GLY A 54 11.38 -17.07 11.39
N ASP A 55 11.01 -15.87 11.77
CA ASP A 55 10.01 -15.64 12.81
C ASP A 55 8.59 -15.90 12.29
N PHE A 56 7.70 -16.26 13.22
CA PHE A 56 6.30 -16.53 12.92
C PHE A 56 5.42 -15.44 13.52
N VAL A 57 4.51 -14.91 12.67
CA VAL A 57 3.53 -13.90 13.10
C VAL A 57 2.14 -14.42 12.81
N ASN A 58 1.27 -14.37 13.82
CA ASN A 58 -0.15 -14.67 13.65
C ASN A 58 -0.90 -13.40 13.29
N ILE A 59 -1.69 -13.45 12.24
CA ILE A 59 -2.49 -12.33 11.73
C ILE A 59 -3.94 -12.77 11.68
N ASP A 60 -4.78 -12.03 12.36
CA ASP A 60 -6.23 -12.25 12.38
C ASP A 60 -6.88 -11.63 11.13
N ILE A 61 -7.85 -12.33 10.58
CA ILE A 61 -8.62 -11.88 9.41
C ILE A 61 -9.98 -11.40 9.86
N LYS A 62 -10.30 -10.15 9.51
CA LYS A 62 -11.51 -9.49 9.96
C LYS A 62 -12.69 -9.73 9.03
N SER A 63 -13.85 -10.05 9.63
CA SER A 63 -15.17 -10.04 9.00
C SER A 63 -16.04 -8.92 9.59
N GLY A 64 -17.14 -8.57 8.94
CA GLY A 64 -18.06 -7.54 9.41
C GLY A 64 -17.68 -6.14 8.92
N ASP A 65 -17.72 -5.15 9.81
CA ASP A 65 -17.39 -3.77 9.47
C ASP A 65 -15.90 -3.65 9.09
N ASN A 66 -15.62 -3.10 7.90
CA ASN A 66 -14.28 -3.01 7.31
C ASN A 66 -13.59 -4.39 7.24
N PRO A 67 -14.09 -5.31 6.41
CA PRO A 67 -13.54 -6.64 6.27
C PRO A 67 -12.14 -6.58 5.64
N THR A 68 -11.31 -7.59 5.93
CA THR A 68 -10.02 -7.74 5.27
C THR A 68 -10.21 -7.86 3.75
N GLU A 69 -9.46 -7.07 3.00
CA GLU A 69 -9.43 -7.08 1.54
C GLU A 69 -8.28 -7.94 1.02
N PHE A 70 -8.51 -8.57 -0.13
CA PHE A 70 -7.56 -9.47 -0.76
C PHE A 70 -7.32 -9.08 -2.21
N GLY A 71 -6.05 -9.06 -2.61
CA GLY A 71 -5.62 -8.86 -3.98
C GLY A 71 -4.58 -9.92 -4.37
N LEU A 72 -5.04 -11.14 -4.64
CA LEU A 72 -4.19 -12.32 -4.85
C LEU A 72 -4.14 -12.72 -6.32
N GLU A 73 -3.02 -13.26 -6.78
CA GLU A 73 -2.82 -13.71 -8.14
C GLU A 73 -2.73 -15.24 -8.23
N ASN A 74 -3.35 -15.81 -9.25
CA ASN A 74 -3.18 -17.23 -9.54
C ASN A 74 -1.86 -17.51 -10.30
N ILE A 75 -1.54 -18.78 -10.55
CA ILE A 75 -0.35 -19.20 -11.30
C ILE A 75 -0.33 -18.63 -12.74
N ALA A 76 -1.49 -18.39 -13.33
CA ALA A 76 -1.62 -17.85 -14.67
C ALA A 76 -1.42 -16.32 -14.74
N GLY A 77 -1.30 -15.65 -13.60
CA GLY A 77 -1.14 -14.20 -13.51
C GLY A 77 -2.47 -13.43 -13.47
N ASP A 78 -3.60 -14.13 -13.36
CA ASP A 78 -4.88 -13.46 -13.22
C ASP A 78 -5.07 -12.97 -11.78
N ARG A 79 -5.27 -11.68 -11.63
CA ARG A 79 -5.52 -11.06 -10.34
C ARG A 79 -6.96 -11.26 -9.91
N TRP A 80 -7.13 -11.80 -8.72
CA TRP A 80 -8.39 -11.89 -8.03
C TRP A 80 -8.45 -10.84 -6.90
N VAL A 81 -9.57 -10.14 -6.81
CA VAL A 81 -9.85 -9.16 -5.75
C VAL A 81 -11.15 -9.55 -5.07
N GLY A 82 -11.15 -9.56 -3.76
CA GLY A 82 -12.32 -9.89 -2.96
C GLY A 82 -12.14 -9.48 -1.52
N ASN A 83 -13.16 -9.70 -0.71
CA ASN A 83 -13.12 -9.43 0.73
C ASN A 83 -13.65 -10.64 1.52
N GLN A 84 -13.39 -10.64 2.83
CA GLN A 84 -13.78 -11.75 3.70
C GLN A 84 -15.30 -11.94 3.79
N ASN A 85 -16.10 -10.88 3.71
CA ASN A 85 -17.55 -10.99 3.87
C ASN A 85 -18.23 -11.63 2.67
N ASP A 86 -17.86 -11.20 1.46
CA ASP A 86 -18.53 -11.59 0.24
C ASP A 86 -17.99 -12.90 -0.33
N ASN A 87 -16.72 -13.18 -0.07
CA ASN A 87 -15.96 -14.24 -0.76
C ASN A 87 -15.21 -15.19 0.20
N GLY A 88 -15.62 -15.33 1.48
CA GLY A 88 -14.84 -16.05 2.50
C GLY A 88 -14.34 -17.45 2.10
N LYS A 89 -15.17 -18.26 1.44
CA LYS A 89 -14.76 -19.60 0.95
C LYS A 89 -13.76 -19.54 -0.21
N GLU A 90 -13.92 -18.54 -1.07
CA GLU A 90 -12.99 -18.31 -2.17
C GLU A 90 -11.66 -17.78 -1.66
N VAL A 91 -11.66 -16.87 -0.69
CA VAL A 91 -10.48 -16.42 0.06
C VAL A 91 -9.70 -17.61 0.59
N ALA A 92 -10.37 -18.53 1.31
CA ALA A 92 -9.73 -19.74 1.84
C ALA A 92 -9.07 -20.59 0.74
N SER A 93 -9.70 -20.72 -0.41
CA SER A 93 -9.15 -21.44 -1.55
C SER A 93 -7.91 -20.76 -2.13
N LYS A 94 -7.95 -19.42 -2.30
CA LYS A 94 -6.83 -18.62 -2.83
C LYS A 94 -5.63 -18.63 -1.89
N LEU A 95 -5.86 -18.46 -0.59
CA LEU A 95 -4.78 -18.52 0.40
C LEU A 95 -4.15 -19.92 0.49
N LYS A 96 -4.96 -21.00 0.41
CA LYS A 96 -4.43 -22.38 0.33
C LYS A 96 -3.58 -22.61 -0.92
N ASP A 97 -3.95 -22.00 -2.05
CA ASP A 97 -3.14 -22.09 -3.27
C ASP A 97 -1.79 -21.37 -3.08
N HIS A 98 -1.78 -20.18 -2.47
CA HIS A 98 -0.54 -19.45 -2.12
C HIS A 98 0.33 -20.25 -1.13
N GLN A 99 -0.29 -20.85 -0.10
CA GLN A 99 0.41 -21.70 0.85
C GLN A 99 1.11 -22.87 0.16
N LYS A 100 0.40 -23.60 -0.73
CA LYS A 100 0.96 -24.74 -1.47
C LYS A 100 2.12 -24.37 -2.38
N ARG A 101 2.10 -23.17 -2.94
CA ARG A 101 3.13 -22.66 -3.84
C ARG A 101 4.29 -21.99 -3.11
N PHE A 102 4.19 -21.83 -1.79
CA PHE A 102 5.09 -20.99 -1.01
C PHE A 102 5.21 -19.57 -1.58
N ALA A 103 4.11 -19.06 -2.16
CA ALA A 103 4.09 -17.74 -2.73
C ALA A 103 4.11 -16.68 -1.61
N PRO A 104 5.05 -15.74 -1.63
CA PRO A 104 5.14 -14.71 -0.62
C PRO A 104 3.99 -13.70 -0.78
N ILE A 105 3.41 -13.32 0.34
CA ILE A 105 2.37 -12.30 0.43
C ILE A 105 2.84 -11.12 1.28
N THR A 106 2.22 -9.99 1.08
CA THR A 106 2.37 -8.80 1.91
C THR A 106 1.05 -8.52 2.62
N VAL A 107 1.11 -8.30 3.90
CA VAL A 107 -0.05 -8.01 4.75
C VAL A 107 0.12 -6.62 5.34
N LEU A 108 -0.86 -5.77 5.11
CA LEU A 108 -1.06 -4.52 5.82
C LEU A 108 -1.94 -4.83 7.03
N HIS A 109 -1.44 -4.61 8.25
CA HIS A 109 -2.17 -4.90 9.47
C HIS A 109 -2.11 -3.76 10.48
N GLU A 110 -3.10 -3.74 11.36
CA GLU A 110 -3.15 -2.88 12.52
C GLU A 110 -3.34 -3.75 13.76
N LYS A 111 -2.39 -3.71 14.68
CA LYS A 111 -2.43 -4.49 15.95
C LYS A 111 -2.67 -6.00 15.74
N GLY A 112 -2.11 -6.57 14.67
CA GLY A 112 -2.25 -8.00 14.36
C GLY A 112 -3.51 -8.37 13.57
N VAL A 113 -4.35 -7.41 13.18
CA VAL A 113 -5.54 -7.64 12.36
C VAL A 113 -5.26 -7.16 10.94
N ALA A 114 -5.42 -8.04 9.96
CA ALA A 114 -5.21 -7.70 8.55
C ALA A 114 -6.26 -6.72 8.03
N LYS A 115 -5.81 -5.66 7.38
CA LYS A 115 -6.63 -4.75 6.57
C LYS A 115 -6.61 -5.18 5.11
N GLU A 116 -5.42 -5.46 4.59
CA GLU A 116 -5.22 -5.85 3.20
C GLU A 116 -4.17 -6.95 3.09
N ILE A 117 -4.41 -7.93 2.23
CA ILE A 117 -3.49 -9.03 1.91
C ILE A 117 -3.29 -9.08 0.39
N VAL A 118 -2.06 -8.90 -0.07
CA VAL A 118 -1.72 -8.87 -1.49
C VAL A 118 -0.47 -9.70 -1.78
N ASP A 119 -0.25 -10.05 -3.04
CA ASP A 119 1.03 -10.62 -3.47
C ASP A 119 2.17 -9.64 -3.21
N MET A 120 3.32 -10.15 -2.77
CA MET A 120 4.47 -9.35 -2.37
C MET A 120 4.95 -8.39 -3.47
N GLU A 121 4.86 -8.79 -4.74
CA GLU A 121 5.35 -8.00 -5.88
C GLU A 121 4.34 -6.94 -6.36
N LYS A 122 3.07 -7.00 -5.90
CA LYS A 122 1.97 -6.22 -6.49
C LYS A 122 1.24 -5.33 -5.49
N ARG A 123 1.93 -4.93 -4.45
CA ARG A 123 1.41 -3.89 -3.56
C ARG A 123 0.98 -2.67 -4.38
N ASN A 124 -0.21 -2.19 -4.12
CA ASN A 124 -0.76 -1.05 -4.83
C ASN A 124 0.10 0.20 -4.62
N VAL A 125 0.93 0.53 -5.61
CA VAL A 125 1.78 1.73 -5.62
C VAL A 125 1.02 3.00 -6.02
N SER A 126 -0.30 2.96 -6.10
CA SER A 126 -1.11 4.08 -6.59
C SER A 126 -0.92 5.36 -5.76
N SER A 127 -0.81 5.25 -4.44
CA SER A 127 -0.55 6.40 -3.56
C SER A 127 0.85 6.99 -3.80
N ASN A 128 1.86 6.13 -3.98
CA ASN A 128 3.22 6.55 -4.29
C ASN A 128 3.30 7.16 -5.70
N LEU A 129 2.49 6.69 -6.64
CA LEU A 129 2.43 7.23 -7.99
C LEU A 129 1.88 8.66 -8.00
N ASN A 130 0.86 8.95 -7.21
CA ASN A 130 0.32 10.30 -7.06
C ASN A 130 1.34 11.27 -6.46
N PHE A 131 2.10 10.84 -5.47
CA PHE A 131 3.18 11.62 -4.89
C PHE A 131 4.30 11.87 -5.91
N LEU A 132 4.71 10.82 -6.64
CA LEU A 132 5.71 10.93 -7.70
C LEU A 132 5.25 11.89 -8.79
N PHE A 133 3.99 11.80 -9.23
CA PHE A 133 3.41 12.71 -10.21
C PHE A 133 3.42 14.17 -9.72
N ALA A 134 3.06 14.41 -8.45
CA ALA A 134 3.11 15.74 -7.84
C ALA A 134 4.54 16.31 -7.82
N CYS A 135 5.54 15.51 -7.44
CA CYS A 135 6.95 15.92 -7.48
C CYS A 135 7.40 16.25 -8.90
N PHE A 136 6.98 15.45 -9.89
CA PHE A 136 7.29 15.66 -11.29
C PHE A 136 6.66 16.96 -11.81
N ALA A 137 5.41 17.24 -11.47
CA ALA A 137 4.72 18.46 -11.85
C ALA A 137 5.42 19.71 -11.29
N VAL A 138 5.84 19.68 -10.03
CA VAL A 138 6.60 20.78 -9.41
C VAL A 138 7.93 21.00 -10.12
N ALA A 139 8.66 19.94 -10.45
CA ALA A 139 9.92 20.03 -11.18
C ALA A 139 9.73 20.68 -12.57
N TRP A 140 8.66 20.32 -13.29
CA TRP A 140 8.31 20.92 -14.59
C TRP A 140 7.96 22.40 -14.46
N ILE A 141 7.16 22.77 -13.48
CA ILE A 141 6.80 24.19 -13.23
C ILE A 141 8.06 25.00 -12.96
N ALA A 142 8.99 24.50 -12.14
CA ALA A 142 10.26 25.17 -11.87
C ALA A 142 11.12 25.31 -13.13
N PHE A 143 11.19 24.26 -13.94
CA PHE A 143 11.94 24.25 -15.20
C PHE A 143 11.39 25.25 -16.20
N PHE A 144 10.07 25.27 -16.45
CA PHE A 144 9.45 26.22 -17.35
C PHE A 144 9.56 27.66 -16.82
N GLY A 145 9.38 27.87 -15.51
CA GLY A 145 9.60 29.18 -14.88
C GLY A 145 11.02 29.69 -15.11
N TYR A 146 12.02 28.82 -14.97
CA TYR A 146 13.40 29.15 -15.27
C TYR A 146 13.62 29.57 -16.73
N LEU A 147 13.03 28.82 -17.69
CA LEU A 147 13.13 29.15 -19.12
C LEU A 147 12.50 30.51 -19.43
N VAL A 148 11.35 30.83 -18.83
CA VAL A 148 10.69 32.15 -19.02
C VAL A 148 11.59 33.28 -18.50
N ILE A 149 12.23 33.09 -17.35
CA ILE A 149 13.13 34.10 -16.77
C ILE A 149 14.35 34.32 -17.67
N ILE A 150 14.95 33.25 -18.19
CA ILE A 150 16.10 33.37 -19.11
C ILE A 150 15.68 34.06 -20.40
N ASN A 151 14.59 33.66 -21.02
CA ASN A 151 14.10 34.24 -22.26
C ASN A 151 13.77 35.75 -22.10
N GLY A 152 13.30 36.15 -20.92
CA GLY A 152 13.08 37.58 -20.61
C GLY A 152 14.37 38.40 -20.40
N ARG A 153 15.53 37.74 -20.17
CA ARG A 153 16.84 38.42 -20.00
C ARG A 153 17.62 38.53 -21.32
N ILE A 154 17.25 37.81 -22.34
CA ILE A 154 17.95 37.80 -23.64
C ILE A 154 17.39 38.88 -24.60
N LYS A 155 16.28 39.56 -24.21
CA LYS A 155 15.77 40.76 -24.87
C LYS A 155 16.30 42.02 -24.16
#